data_68086a2eb2d4d2a3c2e98dbaa9f30cd0
#
_entry.id   68086a2eb2d4d2a3c2e98dbaa9f30cd0
#
_cell.length_a   1.000
_cell.length_b   1.000
_cell.length_c   1.000
_cell.angle_alpha   90.00
_cell.angle_beta   90.00
_cell.angle_gamma   90.00
#
_symmetry.space_group_name_H-M   'P 1'
#
loop_
_entity.id
_entity.type
_entity.pdbx_description
1 polymer ?
#
loop_
_entity_poly.entity_id
_entity_poly.type
_entity_poly.pdbx_seq_one_letter_code
_entity_poly.pdbx_strand_id
1 'polypeptide(L)'
;MSDTHFDVIVLGAGPGGYLAAERLGHAGKKVALVEEQYLGGTCLNVGCIPTKTLLNGAKNYLHAKEASQFGVDAEGVAVNWTQMQAWKDQVVKGLVAGVAATERKAGVTVINGRGHLDAPGRVTVEGTTYTSDHVIIATGSVPAMPPLPGTQDNPALVDSTGILSLPEVPARLAIIGGGVIGVEFASLYSTLGSQVTVIEMAPEILPFMDDDLAAKARAAMKDVTFELGCRVESLDGGTVHYSKGEEKLSVEADVVLMAVGRRPATEGWGAQEAGLEINRGVVVDDTMRTNLPNVWAIGDVTGRSLLAHAAYRMAEIASANILDPTAKKRGEVMRWHTVPWAVFSIPEAAGVGLTESAAKREGRDVLVAKVPALMSGRFIAENGFKAPGEAKILVDPKTHQVLGIHVLGAYAAEMIWGAQAVLEMELTVEDLRQVIFPHPTVSEVIREAAWAVKL
;
A
#
# COMPACT_ATOMS: atom_id res chain seq x y z
N MET A 1 33.80 -20.61 -18.00
CA MET A 1 33.50 -19.19 -17.70
C MET A 1 32.03 -19.12 -17.41
N SER A 2 31.64 -18.60 -16.26
CA SER A 2 30.22 -18.37 -15.96
C SER A 2 29.69 -17.36 -17.00
N ASP A 3 28.56 -17.71 -17.61
CA ASP A 3 27.91 -16.84 -18.59
C ASP A 3 27.36 -15.61 -17.85
N THR A 4 28.00 -14.46 -18.03
CA THR A 4 27.71 -13.18 -17.35
C THR A 4 26.83 -12.24 -18.18
N HIS A 5 26.32 -12.72 -19.33
CA HIS A 5 25.39 -11.94 -20.17
C HIS A 5 23.96 -12.45 -20.05
N PHE A 6 23.01 -11.52 -19.89
CA PHE A 6 21.57 -11.74 -19.81
C PHE A 6 20.82 -10.88 -20.84
N ASP A 7 19.60 -11.26 -21.21
CA ASP A 7 18.74 -10.37 -21.99
C ASP A 7 18.24 -9.21 -21.08
N VAL A 8 17.94 -9.52 -19.82
CA VAL A 8 17.45 -8.54 -18.84
C VAL A 8 18.08 -8.78 -17.47
N ILE A 9 18.53 -7.71 -16.81
CA ILE A 9 18.88 -7.71 -15.40
C ILE A 9 17.85 -6.89 -14.66
N VAL A 10 17.25 -7.44 -13.58
CA VAL A 10 16.32 -6.76 -12.69
C VAL A 10 17.02 -6.51 -11.35
N LEU A 11 17.08 -5.26 -10.90
CA LEU A 11 17.66 -4.86 -9.61
C LEU A 11 16.57 -4.67 -8.57
N GLY A 12 16.50 -5.59 -7.60
CA GLY A 12 15.50 -5.65 -6.55
C GLY A 12 14.41 -6.67 -6.84
N ALA A 13 14.12 -7.53 -5.86
CA ALA A 13 13.13 -8.61 -5.94
C ALA A 13 11.86 -8.33 -5.13
N GLY A 14 11.45 -7.07 -5.01
CA GLY A 14 10.13 -6.69 -4.53
C GLY A 14 9.02 -7.02 -5.54
N PRO A 15 7.74 -6.67 -5.26
CA PRO A 15 6.59 -7.01 -6.10
C PRO A 15 6.78 -6.71 -7.59
N GLY A 16 7.28 -5.54 -7.93
CA GLY A 16 7.56 -5.20 -9.33
C GLY A 16 8.68 -6.06 -9.92
N GLY A 17 9.78 -6.24 -9.17
CA GLY A 17 10.96 -6.93 -9.67
C GLY A 17 10.74 -8.40 -9.95
N TYR A 18 10.21 -9.16 -8.98
CA TYR A 18 9.97 -10.58 -9.20
C TYR A 18 8.90 -10.84 -10.28
N LEU A 19 7.85 -10.02 -10.35
CA LEU A 19 6.85 -10.19 -11.41
C LEU A 19 7.43 -9.89 -12.79
N ALA A 20 8.25 -8.84 -12.95
CA ALA A 20 8.92 -8.54 -14.21
C ALA A 20 9.85 -9.69 -14.63
N ALA A 21 10.65 -10.21 -13.69
CA ALA A 21 11.55 -11.33 -13.94
C ALA A 21 10.80 -12.59 -14.38
N GLU A 22 9.73 -12.96 -13.66
CA GLU A 22 8.83 -14.06 -14.00
C GLU A 22 8.24 -13.92 -15.43
N ARG A 23 7.65 -12.74 -15.74
CA ARG A 23 7.00 -12.50 -17.06
C ARG A 23 7.99 -12.61 -18.21
N LEU A 24 9.18 -12.02 -18.05
CA LEU A 24 10.23 -12.05 -19.07
C LEU A 24 10.83 -13.45 -19.20
N GLY A 25 11.04 -14.18 -18.08
CA GLY A 25 11.50 -15.56 -18.10
C GLY A 25 10.53 -16.50 -18.82
N HIS A 26 9.22 -16.40 -18.52
CA HIS A 26 8.20 -17.15 -19.25
C HIS A 26 8.09 -16.80 -20.73
N ALA A 27 8.48 -15.59 -21.12
CA ALA A 27 8.59 -15.20 -22.52
C ALA A 27 9.90 -15.67 -23.20
N GLY A 28 10.70 -16.48 -22.52
CA GLY A 28 11.93 -17.09 -23.06
C GLY A 28 13.17 -16.19 -22.97
N LYS A 29 13.11 -15.08 -22.21
CA LYS A 29 14.28 -14.23 -21.97
C LYS A 29 15.19 -14.84 -20.91
N LYS A 30 16.49 -14.70 -21.08
CA LYS A 30 17.49 -15.02 -20.06
C LYS A 30 17.56 -13.88 -19.06
N VAL A 31 16.99 -14.07 -17.85
CA VAL A 31 16.82 -13.03 -16.85
C VAL A 31 17.68 -13.30 -15.61
N ALA A 32 18.36 -12.24 -15.13
CA ALA A 32 18.95 -12.19 -13.80
C ALA A 32 18.09 -11.31 -12.89
N LEU A 33 17.77 -11.81 -11.71
CA LEU A 33 17.09 -11.09 -10.63
C LEU A 33 18.09 -10.90 -9.48
N VAL A 34 18.52 -9.67 -9.25
CA VAL A 34 19.50 -9.31 -8.20
C VAL A 34 18.78 -8.84 -6.96
N GLU A 35 19.09 -9.44 -5.81
CA GLU A 35 18.47 -9.10 -4.53
C GLU A 35 19.50 -9.11 -3.40
N GLU A 36 19.51 -8.04 -2.57
CA GLU A 36 20.49 -7.90 -1.49
C GLU A 36 20.01 -8.45 -0.14
N GLN A 37 18.69 -8.53 0.10
CA GLN A 37 18.15 -8.90 1.42
C GLN A 37 17.30 -10.17 1.35
N TYR A 38 16.13 -10.11 0.69
CA TYR A 38 15.20 -11.23 0.63
C TYR A 38 14.24 -11.13 -0.55
N LEU A 39 13.98 -12.25 -1.20
CA LEU A 39 12.96 -12.36 -2.24
C LEU A 39 11.59 -11.93 -1.72
N GLY A 40 10.80 -11.26 -2.57
CA GLY A 40 9.49 -10.73 -2.22
C GLY A 40 9.53 -9.30 -1.69
N GLY A 41 10.74 -8.78 -1.37
CA GLY A 41 10.97 -7.40 -0.94
C GLY A 41 10.18 -7.00 0.30
N THR A 42 9.98 -5.70 0.48
CA THR A 42 9.26 -5.11 1.63
C THR A 42 7.86 -5.71 1.82
N CYS A 43 7.08 -5.82 0.74
CA CYS A 43 5.67 -6.21 0.85
C CYS A 43 5.48 -7.61 1.46
N LEU A 44 6.22 -8.62 1.00
CA LEU A 44 6.09 -9.98 1.52
C LEU A 44 6.74 -10.14 2.89
N ASN A 45 7.88 -9.52 3.14
CA ASN A 45 8.70 -9.81 4.32
C ASN A 45 8.42 -8.89 5.51
N VAL A 46 8.29 -7.58 5.27
CA VAL A 46 8.27 -6.55 6.33
C VAL A 46 7.25 -5.42 6.05
N GLY A 47 6.19 -5.73 5.31
CA GLY A 47 5.17 -4.73 4.93
C GLY A 47 3.77 -5.31 4.88
N CYS A 48 3.22 -5.46 3.67
CA CYS A 48 1.82 -5.81 3.44
C CYS A 48 1.41 -7.12 4.12
N ILE A 49 2.10 -8.20 3.81
CA ILE A 49 1.68 -9.54 4.25
C ILE A 49 1.76 -9.72 5.76
N PRO A 50 2.90 -9.43 6.42
CA PRO A 50 2.96 -9.55 7.88
C PRO A 50 1.93 -8.64 8.58
N THR A 51 1.73 -7.41 8.11
CA THR A 51 0.73 -6.49 8.68
C THR A 51 -0.68 -7.05 8.53
N LYS A 52 -1.08 -7.50 7.33
CA LYS A 52 -2.42 -8.05 7.09
C LYS A 52 -2.66 -9.36 7.83
N THR A 53 -1.62 -10.15 8.03
CA THR A 53 -1.70 -11.38 8.86
C THR A 53 -1.99 -11.04 10.31
N LEU A 54 -1.31 -10.06 10.89
CA LEU A 54 -1.56 -9.61 12.26
C LEU A 54 -2.92 -8.92 12.40
N LEU A 55 -3.31 -8.06 11.45
CA LEU A 55 -4.64 -7.42 11.41
C LEU A 55 -5.78 -8.45 11.34
N ASN A 56 -5.61 -9.51 10.55
CA ASN A 56 -6.60 -10.59 10.51
C ASN A 56 -6.70 -11.32 11.86
N GLY A 57 -5.59 -11.51 12.57
CA GLY A 57 -5.59 -12.03 13.93
C GLY A 57 -6.36 -11.13 14.90
N ALA A 58 -6.13 -9.82 14.84
CA ALA A 58 -6.84 -8.84 15.64
C ALA A 58 -8.35 -8.79 15.30
N LYS A 59 -8.69 -8.87 14.01
CA LYS A 59 -10.09 -8.93 13.55
C LYS A 59 -10.81 -10.17 14.09
N ASN A 60 -10.16 -11.34 14.07
CA ASN A 60 -10.71 -12.57 14.64
C ASN A 60 -10.90 -12.46 16.16
N TYR A 61 -9.97 -11.83 16.89
CA TYR A 61 -10.11 -11.56 18.31
C TYR A 61 -11.30 -10.65 18.59
N LEU A 62 -11.47 -9.55 17.83
CA LEU A 62 -12.60 -8.65 17.95
C LEU A 62 -13.92 -9.37 17.69
N HIS A 63 -14.01 -10.14 16.60
CA HIS A 63 -15.22 -10.92 16.27
C HIS A 63 -15.58 -11.91 17.40
N ALA A 64 -14.58 -12.58 17.99
CA ALA A 64 -14.82 -13.49 19.10
C ALA A 64 -15.34 -12.76 20.36
N LYS A 65 -14.80 -11.56 20.65
CA LYS A 65 -15.29 -10.72 21.77
C LYS A 65 -16.71 -10.22 21.58
N GLU A 66 -17.09 -9.92 20.36
CA GLU A 66 -18.40 -9.35 20.01
C GLU A 66 -19.41 -10.41 19.56
N ALA A 67 -19.05 -11.70 19.58
CA ALA A 67 -19.84 -12.80 19.05
C ALA A 67 -21.24 -12.93 19.68
N SER A 68 -21.39 -12.50 20.94
CA SER A 68 -22.67 -12.59 21.70
C SER A 68 -23.81 -11.78 21.03
N GLN A 69 -23.48 -10.69 20.30
CA GLN A 69 -24.50 -9.94 19.56
C GLN A 69 -25.13 -10.75 18.42
N PHE A 70 -24.47 -11.82 17.98
CA PHE A 70 -24.95 -12.74 16.95
C PHE A 70 -25.43 -14.09 17.52
N GLY A 71 -25.57 -14.18 18.87
CA GLY A 71 -26.02 -15.40 19.53
C GLY A 71 -24.95 -16.48 19.68
N VAL A 72 -23.67 -16.11 19.64
CA VAL A 72 -22.55 -17.03 19.89
C VAL A 72 -21.87 -16.63 21.20
N ASP A 73 -21.98 -17.47 22.21
CA ASP A 73 -21.33 -17.27 23.50
C ASP A 73 -19.86 -17.75 23.40
N ALA A 74 -18.93 -16.83 23.65
CA ALA A 74 -17.51 -17.11 23.66
C ALA A 74 -16.90 -16.65 25.00
N GLU A 75 -16.43 -17.59 25.79
CA GLU A 75 -15.80 -17.32 27.08
C GLU A 75 -14.27 -17.43 26.96
N GLY A 76 -13.55 -16.66 27.78
CA GLY A 76 -12.09 -16.77 27.93
C GLY A 76 -11.31 -16.35 26.66
N VAL A 77 -11.89 -15.51 25.81
CA VAL A 77 -11.21 -15.02 24.59
C VAL A 77 -9.99 -14.19 24.96
N ALA A 78 -8.82 -14.64 24.59
CA ALA A 78 -7.55 -13.99 24.87
C ALA A 78 -6.63 -13.99 23.64
N VAL A 79 -5.72 -12.99 23.60
CA VAL A 79 -4.68 -12.90 22.57
C VAL A 79 -3.49 -13.75 22.97
N ASN A 80 -3.04 -14.64 22.09
CA ASN A 80 -1.74 -15.28 22.18
C ASN A 80 -0.80 -14.64 21.17
N TRP A 81 -0.09 -13.60 21.59
CA TRP A 81 0.80 -12.82 20.72
C TRP A 81 1.92 -13.66 20.11
N THR A 82 2.53 -14.55 20.90
CA THR A 82 3.58 -15.45 20.41
C THR A 82 3.08 -16.34 19.26
N GLN A 83 1.84 -16.86 19.37
CA GLN A 83 1.25 -17.68 18.31
C GLN A 83 0.87 -16.83 17.08
N MET A 84 0.41 -15.58 17.27
CA MET A 84 0.14 -14.66 16.16
C MET A 84 1.42 -14.32 15.38
N GLN A 85 2.53 -14.08 16.09
CA GLN A 85 3.84 -13.84 15.47
C GLN A 85 4.33 -15.10 14.72
N ALA A 86 4.22 -16.27 15.31
CA ALA A 86 4.61 -17.53 14.67
C ALA A 86 3.79 -17.79 13.39
N TRP A 87 2.48 -17.51 13.42
CA TRP A 87 1.63 -17.62 12.24
C TRP A 87 2.03 -16.63 11.14
N LYS A 88 2.28 -15.36 11.50
CA LYS A 88 2.80 -14.35 10.58
C LYS A 88 4.09 -14.82 9.89
N ASP A 89 5.05 -15.34 10.66
CA ASP A 89 6.33 -15.80 10.14
C ASP A 89 6.17 -17.03 9.21
N GLN A 90 5.27 -17.93 9.55
CA GLN A 90 4.93 -19.06 8.70
C GLN A 90 4.34 -18.63 7.34
N VAL A 91 3.41 -17.66 7.35
CA VAL A 91 2.80 -17.10 6.12
C VAL A 91 3.87 -16.45 5.26
N VAL A 92 4.70 -15.58 5.84
CA VAL A 92 5.80 -14.90 5.12
C VAL A 92 6.74 -15.94 4.49
N LYS A 93 7.23 -16.90 5.28
CA LYS A 93 8.13 -17.96 4.80
C LYS A 93 7.52 -18.76 3.64
N GLY A 94 6.23 -19.12 3.74
CA GLY A 94 5.53 -19.86 2.70
C GLY A 94 5.45 -19.09 1.39
N LEU A 95 5.11 -17.79 1.46
CA LEU A 95 5.00 -16.95 0.27
C LEU A 95 6.35 -16.65 -0.39
N VAL A 96 7.39 -16.39 0.41
CA VAL A 96 8.77 -16.22 -0.12
C VAL A 96 9.25 -17.48 -0.83
N ALA A 97 8.99 -18.65 -0.25
CA ALA A 97 9.30 -19.93 -0.92
C ALA A 97 8.50 -20.11 -2.23
N GLY A 98 7.26 -19.63 -2.26
CA GLY A 98 6.43 -19.58 -3.48
C GLY A 98 7.05 -18.73 -4.57
N VAL A 99 7.50 -17.51 -4.26
CA VAL A 99 8.21 -16.63 -5.20
C VAL A 99 9.47 -17.33 -5.73
N ALA A 100 10.31 -17.90 -4.85
CA ALA A 100 11.51 -18.62 -5.26
C ALA A 100 11.21 -19.79 -6.21
N ALA A 101 10.12 -20.52 -5.99
CA ALA A 101 9.69 -21.61 -6.86
C ALA A 101 9.20 -21.09 -8.23
N THR A 102 8.47 -19.99 -8.25
CA THR A 102 7.97 -19.34 -9.47
C THR A 102 9.13 -18.84 -10.35
N GLU A 103 10.10 -18.12 -9.75
CA GLU A 103 11.28 -17.63 -10.47
C GLU A 103 12.09 -18.79 -11.07
N ARG A 104 12.29 -19.86 -10.30
CA ARG A 104 12.98 -21.07 -10.81
C ARG A 104 12.23 -21.70 -11.98
N LYS A 105 10.90 -21.79 -11.90
CA LYS A 105 10.06 -22.33 -12.98
C LYS A 105 10.10 -21.45 -14.24
N ALA A 106 10.24 -20.15 -14.08
CA ALA A 106 10.40 -19.19 -15.17
C ALA A 106 11.82 -19.17 -15.75
N GLY A 107 12.77 -19.94 -15.21
CA GLY A 107 14.17 -19.99 -15.66
C GLY A 107 14.99 -18.76 -15.25
N VAL A 108 14.53 -18.00 -14.27
CA VAL A 108 15.21 -16.81 -13.75
C VAL A 108 16.41 -17.21 -12.90
N THR A 109 17.55 -16.55 -13.14
CA THR A 109 18.75 -16.69 -12.30
C THR A 109 18.70 -15.66 -11.17
N VAL A 110 18.51 -16.11 -9.93
CA VAL A 110 18.59 -15.24 -8.76
C VAL A 110 20.04 -15.06 -8.34
N ILE A 111 20.47 -13.79 -8.25
CA ILE A 111 21.82 -13.41 -7.82
C ILE A 111 21.69 -12.67 -6.48
N ASN A 112 22.22 -13.26 -5.42
CA ASN A 112 22.23 -12.63 -4.10
C ASN A 112 23.36 -11.60 -3.99
N GLY A 113 23.06 -10.41 -3.56
CA GLY A 113 24.01 -9.35 -3.33
C GLY A 113 23.48 -7.99 -3.79
N ARG A 114 24.21 -6.95 -3.43
CA ARG A 114 23.87 -5.58 -3.81
C ARG A 114 24.30 -5.31 -5.24
N GLY A 115 23.32 -5.04 -6.10
CA GLY A 115 23.59 -4.63 -7.47
C GLY A 115 23.97 -3.15 -7.57
N HIS A 116 24.98 -2.84 -8.38
CA HIS A 116 25.40 -1.50 -8.72
C HIS A 116 25.28 -1.30 -10.23
N LEU A 117 24.54 -0.29 -10.68
CA LEU A 117 24.41 0.10 -12.07
C LEU A 117 25.62 0.93 -12.48
N ASP A 118 26.56 0.33 -13.21
CA ASP A 118 27.78 1.02 -13.67
C ASP A 118 27.50 1.89 -14.89
N ALA A 119 26.67 1.38 -15.82
CA ALA A 119 26.22 2.03 -17.05
C ALA A 119 24.99 1.30 -17.59
N PRO A 120 24.26 1.84 -18.58
CA PRO A 120 23.21 1.10 -19.28
C PRO A 120 23.69 -0.27 -19.75
N GLY A 121 22.96 -1.33 -19.35
CA GLY A 121 23.33 -2.72 -19.68
C GLY A 121 24.51 -3.30 -18.91
N ARG A 122 25.01 -2.62 -17.88
CA ARG A 122 26.14 -3.10 -17.07
C ARG A 122 25.89 -2.96 -15.59
N VAL A 123 25.92 -4.08 -14.87
CA VAL A 123 25.65 -4.17 -13.43
C VAL A 123 26.76 -4.96 -12.75
N THR A 124 27.29 -4.45 -11.65
CA THR A 124 28.24 -5.17 -10.80
C THR A 124 27.56 -5.64 -9.52
N VAL A 125 27.74 -6.93 -9.16
CA VAL A 125 27.25 -7.53 -7.92
C VAL A 125 28.41 -8.22 -7.23
N GLU A 126 28.72 -7.84 -5.99
CA GLU A 126 29.82 -8.42 -5.20
C GLU A 126 31.14 -8.59 -6.01
N GLY A 127 31.50 -7.54 -6.76
CA GLY A 127 32.73 -7.51 -7.57
C GLY A 127 32.66 -8.26 -8.91
N THR A 128 31.57 -8.94 -9.21
CA THR A 128 31.34 -9.60 -10.50
C THR A 128 30.51 -8.70 -11.41
N THR A 129 31.01 -8.41 -12.61
CA THR A 129 30.29 -7.60 -13.60
C THR A 129 29.45 -8.49 -14.51
N TYR A 130 28.17 -8.15 -14.62
CA TYR A 130 27.18 -8.72 -15.51
C TYR A 130 26.79 -7.72 -16.59
N THR A 131 26.44 -8.21 -17.78
CA THR A 131 25.97 -7.38 -18.89
C THR A 131 24.58 -7.81 -19.32
N SER A 132 23.80 -6.87 -19.89
CA SER A 132 22.47 -7.17 -20.43
C SER A 132 22.04 -6.21 -21.52
N ASP A 133 21.06 -6.63 -22.32
CA ASP A 133 20.41 -5.77 -23.30
C ASP A 133 19.50 -4.74 -22.64
N HIS A 134 18.85 -5.10 -21.50
CA HIS A 134 17.97 -4.25 -20.74
C HIS A 134 18.26 -4.34 -19.23
N VAL A 135 18.03 -3.23 -18.51
CA VAL A 135 18.05 -3.19 -17.04
C VAL A 135 16.71 -2.67 -16.52
N ILE A 136 16.13 -3.33 -15.53
CA ILE A 136 14.94 -2.88 -14.80
C ILE A 136 15.36 -2.54 -13.38
N ILE A 137 15.16 -1.29 -12.98
CA ILE A 137 15.39 -0.81 -11.61
C ILE A 137 14.11 -1.00 -10.80
N ALA A 138 14.16 -1.84 -9.78
CA ALA A 138 13.05 -2.18 -8.88
C ALA A 138 13.48 -2.15 -7.40
N THR A 139 14.39 -1.23 -7.05
CA THR A 139 15.03 -1.11 -5.73
C THR A 139 14.09 -0.65 -4.61
N GLY A 140 12.85 -0.28 -4.94
CA GLY A 140 11.79 -0.04 -3.99
C GLY A 140 11.93 1.25 -3.17
N SER A 141 11.64 1.16 -1.88
CA SER A 141 11.61 2.30 -0.95
C SER A 141 12.08 1.89 0.44
N VAL A 142 12.44 2.88 1.25
CA VAL A 142 12.82 2.72 2.66
C VAL A 142 11.90 3.55 3.56
N PRO A 143 11.70 3.20 4.85
CA PRO A 143 10.96 4.03 5.78
C PRO A 143 11.56 5.45 5.87
N ALA A 144 10.71 6.46 5.92
CA ALA A 144 11.15 7.82 6.16
C ALA A 144 11.40 8.02 7.66
N MET A 145 12.65 8.35 8.00
CA MET A 145 13.09 8.63 9.37
C MET A 145 13.65 10.08 9.42
N PRO A 146 12.79 11.09 9.62
CA PRO A 146 13.25 12.47 9.71
C PRO A 146 14.19 12.66 10.93
N PRO A 147 15.23 13.48 10.80
CA PRO A 147 16.22 13.70 11.85
C PRO A 147 15.65 14.64 12.93
N LEU A 148 14.74 14.12 13.76
CA LEU A 148 14.24 14.85 14.93
C LEU A 148 15.15 14.65 16.13
N PRO A 149 15.28 15.63 17.04
CA PRO A 149 16.00 15.44 18.30
C PRO A 149 15.46 14.22 19.06
N GLY A 150 16.37 13.35 19.53
CA GLY A 150 16.02 12.14 20.28
C GLY A 150 15.57 10.95 19.43
N THR A 151 15.74 10.97 18.10
CA THR A 151 15.48 9.80 17.24
C THR A 151 16.69 8.88 17.08
N GLN A 152 17.90 9.43 17.19
CA GLN A 152 19.11 8.64 17.05
C GLN A 152 19.32 7.74 18.28
N ASP A 153 19.60 6.45 18.03
CA ASP A 153 19.87 5.44 19.05
C ASP A 153 18.76 5.32 20.14
N ASN A 154 17.52 5.65 19.80
CA ASN A 154 16.40 5.60 20.72
C ASN A 154 15.79 4.19 20.74
N PRO A 155 15.90 3.43 21.83
CA PRO A 155 15.40 2.05 21.90
C PRO A 155 13.87 1.94 21.93
N ALA A 156 13.15 3.03 22.26
CA ALA A 156 11.70 3.05 22.22
C ALA A 156 11.15 3.34 20.82
N LEU A 157 11.99 3.85 19.89
CA LEU A 157 11.58 4.21 18.54
C LEU A 157 11.75 3.05 17.59
N VAL A 158 10.68 2.72 16.86
CA VAL A 158 10.68 1.74 15.79
C VAL A 158 10.13 2.35 14.49
N ASP A 159 10.55 1.78 13.37
CA ASP A 159 9.95 2.02 12.06
C ASP A 159 8.85 0.99 11.75
N SER A 160 8.30 1.04 10.53
CA SER A 160 7.27 0.10 10.05
C SER A 160 7.75 -1.35 9.94
N THR A 161 9.04 -1.61 9.97
CA THR A 161 9.65 -2.94 10.01
C THR A 161 9.76 -3.43 11.45
N GLY A 162 10.32 -2.61 12.32
CA GLY A 162 10.56 -2.95 13.73
C GLY A 162 9.27 -3.28 14.48
N ILE A 163 8.18 -2.54 14.23
CA ILE A 163 6.90 -2.77 14.91
C ILE A 163 6.28 -4.15 14.61
N LEU A 164 6.61 -4.76 13.48
CA LEU A 164 6.13 -6.11 13.11
C LEU A 164 6.76 -7.24 13.93
N SER A 165 7.83 -6.96 14.67
CA SER A 165 8.61 -7.95 15.40
C SER A 165 8.72 -7.64 16.89
N LEU A 166 7.78 -6.85 17.44
CA LEU A 166 7.72 -6.58 18.87
C LEU A 166 7.53 -7.90 19.66
N PRO A 167 8.26 -8.09 20.77
CA PRO A 167 8.16 -9.30 21.57
C PRO A 167 6.81 -9.47 22.27
N GLU A 168 6.13 -8.35 22.53
CA GLU A 168 4.83 -8.28 23.21
C GLU A 168 3.99 -7.13 22.65
N VAL A 169 2.69 -7.15 22.94
CA VAL A 169 1.77 -6.05 22.65
C VAL A 169 2.07 -4.93 23.67
N PRO A 170 2.55 -3.74 23.24
CA PRO A 170 2.87 -2.66 24.18
C PRO A 170 1.61 -2.16 24.88
N ALA A 171 1.70 -1.79 26.16
CA ALA A 171 0.56 -1.21 26.87
C ALA A 171 0.20 0.18 26.31
N ARG A 172 1.22 0.98 25.94
CA ARG A 172 1.06 2.33 25.39
C ARG A 172 1.87 2.45 24.09
N LEU A 173 1.22 2.87 23.01
CA LEU A 173 1.84 3.06 21.70
C LEU A 173 1.57 4.48 21.20
N ALA A 174 2.64 5.24 20.93
CA ALA A 174 2.55 6.50 20.20
C ALA A 174 2.91 6.27 18.72
N ILE A 175 2.09 6.79 17.81
CA ILE A 175 2.31 6.68 16.37
C ILE A 175 2.47 8.09 15.79
N ILE A 176 3.60 8.33 15.14
CA ILE A 176 3.88 9.59 14.46
C ILE A 176 3.52 9.41 12.99
N GLY A 177 2.40 10.03 12.56
CA GLY A 177 1.85 9.96 11.22
C GLY A 177 0.53 9.19 11.11
N GLY A 178 -0.50 9.86 10.60
CA GLY A 178 -1.87 9.33 10.36
C GLY A 178 -2.10 8.84 8.93
N GLY A 179 -1.04 8.46 8.21
CA GLY A 179 -1.14 7.79 6.90
C GLY A 179 -1.56 6.32 7.02
N VAL A 180 -1.56 5.59 5.89
CA VAL A 180 -2.00 4.16 5.83
C VAL A 180 -1.30 3.30 6.88
N ILE A 181 0.02 3.39 6.98
CA ILE A 181 0.81 2.58 7.90
C ILE A 181 0.42 2.89 9.35
N GLY A 182 0.35 4.18 9.71
CA GLY A 182 -0.01 4.60 11.07
C GLY A 182 -1.42 4.16 11.44
N VAL A 183 -2.41 4.33 10.56
CA VAL A 183 -3.80 3.97 10.80
C VAL A 183 -3.99 2.45 10.91
N GLU A 184 -3.29 1.65 10.07
CA GLU A 184 -3.36 0.19 10.16
C GLU A 184 -2.76 -0.34 11.48
N PHE A 185 -1.61 0.18 11.91
CA PHE A 185 -1.03 -0.21 13.20
C PHE A 185 -1.82 0.35 14.38
N ALA A 186 -2.40 1.55 14.27
CA ALA A 186 -3.31 2.05 15.28
C ALA A 186 -4.52 1.11 15.47
N SER A 187 -5.12 0.67 14.36
CA SER A 187 -6.21 -0.30 14.35
C SER A 187 -5.80 -1.65 14.95
N LEU A 188 -4.65 -2.18 14.55
CA LEU A 188 -4.11 -3.44 15.06
C LEU A 188 -3.94 -3.41 16.58
N TYR A 189 -3.14 -2.48 17.07
CA TYR A 189 -2.73 -2.48 18.47
C TYR A 189 -3.85 -2.03 19.43
N SER A 190 -4.71 -1.07 19.02
CA SER A 190 -5.88 -0.71 19.83
C SER A 190 -6.85 -1.87 19.98
N THR A 191 -7.08 -2.63 18.90
CA THR A 191 -7.91 -3.87 18.96
C THR A 191 -7.31 -4.91 19.91
N LEU A 192 -5.99 -5.00 20.01
CA LEU A 192 -5.29 -5.91 20.92
C LEU A 192 -5.17 -5.37 22.35
N GLY A 193 -5.66 -4.17 22.65
CA GLY A 193 -5.74 -3.59 23.99
C GLY A 193 -4.69 -2.54 24.33
N SER A 194 -3.83 -2.12 23.40
CA SER A 194 -2.93 -0.99 23.62
C SER A 194 -3.67 0.33 23.73
N GLN A 195 -3.23 1.22 24.60
CA GLN A 195 -3.58 2.65 24.53
C GLN A 195 -2.80 3.27 23.37
N VAL A 196 -3.49 3.66 22.30
CA VAL A 196 -2.85 4.19 21.09
C VAL A 196 -3.14 5.67 20.94
N THR A 197 -2.07 6.47 20.74
CA THR A 197 -2.15 7.88 20.36
C THR A 197 -1.48 8.09 19.01
N VAL A 198 -2.23 8.59 18.03
CA VAL A 198 -1.73 8.97 16.70
C VAL A 198 -1.53 10.47 16.66
N ILE A 199 -0.31 10.94 16.35
CA ILE A 199 0.04 12.35 16.21
C ILE A 199 0.22 12.63 14.72
N GLU A 200 -0.68 13.44 14.15
CA GLU A 200 -0.69 13.77 12.72
C GLU A 200 -0.59 15.28 12.50
N MET A 201 0.29 15.68 11.58
CA MET A 201 0.52 17.08 11.25
C MET A 201 -0.60 17.66 10.37
N ALA A 202 -1.23 16.83 9.55
CA ALA A 202 -2.36 17.23 8.71
C ALA A 202 -3.64 17.45 9.56
N PRO A 203 -4.62 18.19 9.03
CA PRO A 203 -5.91 18.40 9.70
C PRO A 203 -6.79 17.16 9.78
N GLU A 204 -6.49 16.11 8.99
CA GLU A 204 -7.20 14.83 9.01
C GLU A 204 -6.23 13.66 8.67
N ILE A 205 -6.60 12.44 9.05
CA ILE A 205 -5.88 11.22 8.70
C ILE A 205 -6.08 10.87 7.22
N LEU A 206 -5.25 9.98 6.67
CA LEU A 206 -5.39 9.44 5.30
C LEU A 206 -5.55 10.54 4.24
N PRO A 207 -4.58 11.43 4.03
CA PRO A 207 -4.71 12.66 3.25
C PRO A 207 -5.02 12.49 1.76
N PHE A 208 -5.03 11.26 1.25
CA PHE A 208 -5.44 10.90 -0.12
C PHE A 208 -6.94 10.56 -0.23
N MET A 209 -7.61 10.40 0.90
CA MET A 209 -9.04 10.14 1.03
C MET A 209 -9.83 11.46 1.09
N ASP A 210 -11.12 11.44 0.81
CA ASP A 210 -11.97 12.59 1.09
C ASP A 210 -12.10 12.83 2.60
N ASP A 211 -12.01 14.09 3.01
CA ASP A 211 -12.01 14.51 4.41
C ASP A 211 -13.23 13.97 5.20
N ASP A 212 -14.41 13.94 4.57
CA ASP A 212 -15.63 13.44 5.20
C ASP A 212 -15.60 11.91 5.46
N LEU A 213 -15.01 11.14 4.55
CA LEU A 213 -14.83 9.70 4.74
C LEU A 213 -13.69 9.41 5.73
N ALA A 214 -12.60 10.17 5.67
CA ALA A 214 -11.49 10.05 6.61
C ALA A 214 -11.95 10.35 8.05
N ALA A 215 -12.73 11.42 8.24
CA ALA A 215 -13.32 11.75 9.54
C ALA A 215 -14.25 10.65 10.07
N LYS A 216 -15.03 9.99 9.19
CA LYS A 216 -15.87 8.85 9.58
C LYS A 216 -15.04 7.63 9.96
N ALA A 217 -13.97 7.33 9.21
CA ALA A 217 -13.03 6.26 9.51
C ALA A 217 -12.38 6.49 10.88
N ARG A 218 -11.88 7.70 11.14
CA ARG A 218 -11.31 8.11 12.43
C ARG A 218 -12.31 8.00 13.58
N ALA A 219 -13.52 8.51 13.39
CA ALA A 219 -14.58 8.44 14.42
C ALA A 219 -15.02 7.00 14.75
N ALA A 220 -14.83 6.06 13.84
CA ALA A 220 -15.10 4.65 14.05
C ALA A 220 -14.03 3.95 14.92
N MET A 221 -12.79 4.46 14.93
CA MET A 221 -11.67 3.94 15.73
C MET A 221 -11.69 4.52 17.15
N LYS A 222 -12.72 4.17 17.94
CA LYS A 222 -13.04 4.78 19.23
C LYS A 222 -11.97 4.60 20.30
N ASP A 223 -11.16 3.56 20.20
CA ASP A 223 -10.11 3.21 21.16
C ASP A 223 -8.74 3.81 20.79
N VAL A 224 -8.73 4.73 19.80
CA VAL A 224 -7.53 5.45 19.37
C VAL A 224 -7.70 6.94 19.64
N THR A 225 -6.72 7.55 20.29
CA THR A 225 -6.63 9.00 20.43
C THR A 225 -5.93 9.59 19.22
N PHE A 226 -6.56 10.56 18.55
CA PHE A 226 -5.98 11.26 17.41
C PHE A 226 -5.69 12.71 17.75
N GLU A 227 -4.42 13.08 17.71
CA GLU A 227 -3.92 14.44 17.84
C GLU A 227 -3.62 15.01 16.44
N LEU A 228 -4.58 15.74 15.89
CA LEU A 228 -4.52 16.29 14.52
C LEU A 228 -4.05 17.74 14.51
N GLY A 229 -3.39 18.14 13.42
CA GLY A 229 -2.76 19.45 13.26
C GLY A 229 -1.57 19.64 14.22
N CYS A 230 -0.94 18.53 14.60
CA CYS A 230 0.12 18.49 15.61
C CYS A 230 1.48 18.21 14.98
N ARG A 231 2.48 19.02 15.31
CA ARG A 231 3.86 18.86 14.85
C ARG A 231 4.72 18.24 15.93
N VAL A 232 5.30 17.07 15.66
CA VAL A 232 6.30 16.46 16.54
C VAL A 232 7.60 17.27 16.49
N GLU A 233 8.18 17.53 17.65
CA GLU A 233 9.39 18.36 17.81
C GLU A 233 10.60 17.55 18.25
N SER A 234 10.41 16.62 19.18
CA SER A 234 11.49 15.77 19.72
C SER A 234 10.94 14.54 20.42
N LEU A 235 11.84 13.61 20.69
CA LEU A 235 11.60 12.44 21.53
C LEU A 235 12.55 12.45 22.73
N ASP A 236 12.08 11.96 23.88
CA ASP A 236 12.91 11.66 25.05
C ASP A 236 12.56 10.25 25.53
N GLY A 237 13.36 9.24 25.12
CA GLY A 237 12.98 7.84 25.27
C GLY A 237 11.61 7.58 24.61
N GLY A 238 10.64 7.10 25.39
CA GLY A 238 9.27 6.86 24.95
C GLY A 238 8.36 8.09 25.01
N THR A 239 8.83 9.25 25.44
CA THR A 239 8.03 10.48 25.48
C THR A 239 8.14 11.22 24.15
N VAL A 240 7.00 11.47 23.50
CA VAL A 240 6.91 12.27 22.27
C VAL A 240 6.47 13.68 22.64
N HIS A 241 7.31 14.68 22.33
CA HIS A 241 6.99 16.11 22.48
C HIS A 241 6.48 16.67 21.15
N TYR A 242 5.33 17.32 21.19
CA TYR A 242 4.70 17.89 20.00
C TYR A 242 3.99 19.20 20.31
N SER A 243 3.62 19.96 19.29
CA SER A 243 2.87 21.21 19.41
C SER A 243 1.62 21.23 18.56
N LYS A 244 0.59 21.92 19.06
CA LYS A 244 -0.63 22.26 18.34
C LYS A 244 -0.79 23.77 18.33
N GLY A 245 -0.41 24.41 17.23
CA GLY A 245 -0.19 25.86 17.21
C GLY A 245 0.91 26.23 18.19
N GLU A 246 0.59 27.08 19.19
CA GLU A 246 1.54 27.52 20.23
C GLU A 246 1.54 26.61 21.48
N GLU A 247 0.56 25.72 21.61
CA GLU A 247 0.44 24.81 22.72
C GLU A 247 1.49 23.69 22.63
N LYS A 248 2.23 23.48 23.74
CA LYS A 248 3.23 22.40 23.88
C LYS A 248 2.61 21.25 24.64
N LEU A 249 2.67 20.08 24.05
CA LEU A 249 2.04 18.84 24.52
C LEU A 249 3.06 17.71 24.54
N SER A 250 2.76 16.66 25.28
CA SER A 250 3.54 15.44 25.27
C SER A 250 2.68 14.21 25.53
N VAL A 251 3.12 13.07 25.02
CA VAL A 251 2.53 11.76 25.33
C VAL A 251 3.64 10.77 25.66
N GLU A 252 3.43 9.99 26.71
CA GLU A 252 4.31 8.88 27.09
C GLU A 252 3.86 7.58 26.45
N ALA A 253 4.81 6.81 25.92
CA ALA A 253 4.58 5.51 25.32
C ALA A 253 5.69 4.52 25.68
N ASP A 254 5.37 3.24 25.64
CA ASP A 254 6.37 2.17 25.78
C ASP A 254 7.09 1.92 24.46
N VAL A 255 6.38 2.16 23.34
CA VAL A 255 6.91 2.09 21.97
C VAL A 255 6.43 3.32 21.18
N VAL A 256 7.31 3.90 20.38
CA VAL A 256 7.00 4.98 19.45
C VAL A 256 7.20 4.48 18.02
N LEU A 257 6.16 4.52 17.21
CA LEU A 257 6.23 4.16 15.79
C LEU A 257 6.42 5.42 14.93
N MET A 258 7.48 5.47 14.14
CA MET A 258 7.64 6.47 13.08
C MET A 258 6.94 5.98 11.80
N ALA A 259 5.80 6.57 11.45
CA ALA A 259 4.95 6.19 10.32
C ALA A 259 4.68 7.36 9.36
N VAL A 260 5.65 8.26 9.19
CA VAL A 260 5.53 9.47 8.36
C VAL A 260 5.73 9.24 6.86
N GLY A 261 5.68 7.98 6.43
CA GLY A 261 5.76 7.59 5.04
C GLY A 261 7.03 6.82 4.69
N ARG A 262 7.26 6.68 3.38
CA ARG A 262 8.42 6.00 2.79
C ARG A 262 9.06 6.89 1.74
N ARG A 263 10.35 6.74 1.50
CA ARG A 263 11.07 7.43 0.43
C ARG A 263 11.62 6.43 -0.58
N PRO A 264 11.61 6.75 -1.90
CA PRO A 264 12.24 5.93 -2.92
C PRO A 264 13.70 5.63 -2.61
N ALA A 265 14.13 4.39 -2.84
CA ALA A 265 15.50 3.94 -2.62
C ALA A 265 16.36 4.26 -3.86
N THR A 266 16.78 5.52 -3.99
CA THR A 266 17.54 6.03 -5.15
C THR A 266 19.05 6.11 -4.90
N GLU A 267 19.54 5.73 -3.72
CA GLU A 267 20.92 5.90 -3.30
C GLU A 267 21.68 4.57 -3.17
N GLY A 268 22.99 4.60 -3.44
CA GLY A 268 23.94 3.53 -3.10
C GLY A 268 23.98 2.36 -4.11
N TRP A 269 23.33 2.48 -5.27
CA TRP A 269 23.37 1.47 -6.33
C TRP A 269 23.73 2.05 -7.71
N GLY A 270 24.37 3.24 -7.73
CA GLY A 270 24.91 3.82 -8.96
C GLY A 270 23.93 4.65 -9.78
N ALA A 271 22.77 5.06 -9.23
CA ALA A 271 21.76 5.81 -9.98
C ALA A 271 22.29 7.13 -10.58
N GLN A 272 22.90 7.94 -9.74
CA GLN A 272 23.44 9.26 -10.15
C GLN A 272 24.67 9.12 -11.01
N GLU A 273 25.56 8.20 -10.67
CA GLU A 273 26.80 7.90 -11.39
C GLU A 273 26.52 7.41 -12.81
N ALA A 274 25.46 6.62 -13.00
CA ALA A 274 24.99 6.17 -14.32
C ALA A 274 24.27 7.28 -15.12
N GLY A 275 23.94 8.42 -14.50
CA GLY A 275 23.24 9.53 -15.15
C GLY A 275 21.72 9.38 -15.21
N LEU A 276 21.12 8.62 -14.29
CA LEU A 276 19.66 8.57 -14.15
C LEU A 276 19.10 9.91 -13.68
N GLU A 277 18.00 10.33 -14.29
CA GLU A 277 17.24 11.51 -13.82
C GLU A 277 16.42 11.14 -12.60
N ILE A 278 16.64 11.88 -11.50
CA ILE A 278 15.96 11.68 -10.20
C ILE A 278 15.23 12.96 -9.79
N ASN A 279 13.91 12.84 -9.60
CA ASN A 279 13.08 13.87 -9.03
C ASN A 279 12.11 13.23 -8.00
N ARG A 280 12.48 13.26 -6.72
CA ARG A 280 11.86 12.49 -5.61
C ARG A 280 11.88 10.97 -5.80
N GLY A 281 12.13 10.46 -6.99
CA GLY A 281 12.30 9.09 -7.41
C GLY A 281 12.90 9.06 -8.81
N VAL A 282 13.17 7.89 -9.36
CA VAL A 282 13.67 7.75 -10.75
C VAL A 282 12.57 8.19 -11.71
N VAL A 283 12.89 9.15 -12.57
CA VAL A 283 11.93 9.68 -13.55
C VAL A 283 11.67 8.66 -14.65
N VAL A 284 10.38 8.40 -14.90
CA VAL A 284 9.94 7.47 -15.96
C VAL A 284 8.79 8.08 -16.78
N ASP A 285 8.68 7.66 -18.02
CA ASP A 285 7.48 7.89 -18.84
C ASP A 285 6.36 6.87 -18.48
N ASP A 286 5.19 6.98 -19.10
CA ASP A 286 4.07 6.07 -18.83
C ASP A 286 4.29 4.64 -19.35
N THR A 287 5.40 4.37 -20.05
CA THR A 287 5.85 3.03 -20.43
C THR A 287 6.93 2.47 -19.51
N MET A 288 7.25 3.18 -18.42
CA MET A 288 8.29 2.86 -17.44
C MET A 288 9.73 3.04 -17.93
N ARG A 289 9.96 3.73 -19.05
CA ARG A 289 11.31 4.04 -19.56
C ARG A 289 11.90 5.22 -18.79
N THR A 290 13.18 5.10 -18.47
CA THR A 290 13.97 6.22 -17.94
C THR A 290 14.58 7.07 -19.06
N ASN A 291 15.35 8.09 -18.69
CA ASN A 291 16.14 8.88 -19.63
C ASN A 291 17.32 8.10 -20.26
N LEU A 292 17.73 6.98 -19.68
CA LEU A 292 18.82 6.15 -20.21
C LEU A 292 18.28 5.11 -21.20
N PRO A 293 19.02 4.81 -22.28
CA PRO A 293 18.61 3.81 -23.27
C PRO A 293 18.55 2.41 -22.65
N ASN A 294 17.43 1.70 -22.89
CA ASN A 294 17.19 0.34 -22.40
C ASN A 294 17.25 0.17 -20.87
N VAL A 295 17.08 1.28 -20.12
CA VAL A 295 16.94 1.26 -18.66
C VAL A 295 15.51 1.66 -18.28
N TRP A 296 14.90 0.85 -17.45
CA TRP A 296 13.52 0.95 -17.00
C TRP A 296 13.50 1.12 -15.49
N ALA A 297 12.46 1.73 -14.92
CA ALA A 297 12.27 1.74 -13.48
C ALA A 297 10.81 1.50 -13.12
N ILE A 298 10.58 0.66 -12.10
CA ILE A 298 9.25 0.21 -11.70
C ILE A 298 9.10 0.18 -10.17
N GLY A 299 7.87 0.31 -9.70
CA GLY A 299 7.55 0.29 -8.27
C GLY A 299 7.95 1.58 -7.55
N ASP A 300 8.17 1.44 -6.25
CA ASP A 300 8.34 2.56 -5.32
C ASP A 300 9.52 3.47 -5.66
N VAL A 301 10.56 2.94 -6.30
CA VAL A 301 11.74 3.71 -6.71
C VAL A 301 11.40 4.87 -7.65
N THR A 302 10.28 4.79 -8.36
CA THR A 302 9.79 5.87 -9.24
C THR A 302 9.17 7.05 -8.48
N GLY A 303 8.80 6.86 -7.22
CA GLY A 303 8.11 7.87 -6.41
C GLY A 303 6.68 8.21 -6.88
N ARG A 304 6.17 7.54 -7.93
CA ARG A 304 4.83 7.78 -8.50
C ARG A 304 3.71 7.11 -7.71
N SER A 305 3.94 5.88 -7.26
CA SER A 305 3.01 5.12 -6.43
C SER A 305 3.80 4.13 -5.57
N LEU A 306 3.53 4.14 -4.25
CA LEU A 306 4.18 3.28 -3.25
C LEU A 306 3.25 2.10 -2.90
N LEU A 307 2.64 1.49 -3.91
CA LEU A 307 1.66 0.42 -3.79
C LEU A 307 2.10 -0.82 -4.57
N ALA A 308 2.04 -1.99 -3.93
CA ALA A 308 2.52 -3.24 -4.52
C ALA A 308 1.77 -3.61 -5.83
N HIS A 309 0.46 -3.39 -5.89
CA HIS A 309 -0.33 -3.65 -7.10
C HIS A 309 -0.05 -2.65 -8.24
N ALA A 310 0.33 -1.40 -7.92
CA ALA A 310 0.84 -0.47 -8.92
C ALA A 310 2.19 -0.96 -9.47
N ALA A 311 3.09 -1.46 -8.59
CA ALA A 311 4.36 -2.04 -9.02
C ALA A 311 4.16 -3.28 -9.91
N TYR A 312 3.13 -4.12 -9.66
CA TYR A 312 2.76 -5.21 -10.56
C TYR A 312 2.39 -4.70 -11.96
N ARG A 313 1.50 -3.70 -12.03
CA ARG A 313 1.11 -3.14 -13.34
C ARG A 313 2.28 -2.48 -14.05
N MET A 314 3.14 -1.75 -13.34
CA MET A 314 4.38 -1.19 -13.91
C MET A 314 5.29 -2.30 -14.48
N ALA A 315 5.43 -3.43 -13.78
CA ALA A 315 6.21 -4.58 -14.22
C ALA A 315 5.66 -5.20 -15.52
N GLU A 316 4.33 -5.35 -15.61
CA GLU A 316 3.67 -5.85 -16.83
C GLU A 316 3.90 -4.90 -18.01
N ILE A 317 3.75 -3.59 -17.80
CA ILE A 317 3.97 -2.56 -18.83
C ILE A 317 5.42 -2.55 -19.31
N ALA A 318 6.39 -2.54 -18.39
CA ALA A 318 7.79 -2.58 -18.72
C ALA A 318 8.13 -3.86 -19.51
N SER A 319 7.67 -5.02 -19.04
CA SER A 319 7.89 -6.31 -19.70
C SER A 319 7.27 -6.34 -21.10
N ALA A 320 6.04 -5.89 -21.27
CA ALA A 320 5.37 -5.83 -22.57
C ALA A 320 6.15 -4.93 -23.56
N ASN A 321 6.62 -3.76 -23.11
CA ASN A 321 7.36 -2.83 -23.95
C ASN A 321 8.81 -3.29 -24.24
N ILE A 322 9.40 -4.14 -23.38
CA ILE A 322 10.70 -4.81 -23.66
C ILE A 322 10.51 -5.90 -24.72
N LEU A 323 9.45 -6.69 -24.61
CA LEU A 323 9.17 -7.80 -25.53
C LEU A 323 8.70 -7.33 -26.90
N ASP A 324 7.94 -6.24 -26.95
CA ASP A 324 7.40 -5.66 -28.17
C ASP A 324 7.47 -4.13 -28.14
N PRO A 325 8.38 -3.52 -28.88
CA PRO A 325 8.50 -2.06 -28.96
C PRO A 325 7.24 -1.34 -29.47
N THR A 326 6.26 -2.06 -30.02
CA THR A 326 4.97 -1.50 -30.45
C THR A 326 3.88 -1.57 -29.38
N ALA A 327 4.12 -2.17 -28.22
CA ALA A 327 3.15 -2.35 -27.15
C ALA A 327 2.48 -1.04 -26.71
N LYS A 328 3.24 0.07 -26.61
CA LYS A 328 2.69 1.40 -26.36
C LYS A 328 1.56 1.80 -27.31
N LYS A 329 1.67 1.44 -28.58
CA LYS A 329 0.64 1.75 -29.59
C LYS A 329 -0.66 0.97 -29.37
N ARG A 330 -0.61 -0.12 -28.61
CA ARG A 330 -1.77 -0.92 -28.21
C ARG A 330 -2.33 -0.53 -26.84
N GLY A 331 -1.84 0.57 -26.23
CA GLY A 331 -2.30 1.07 -24.95
C GLY A 331 -1.59 0.47 -23.72
N GLU A 332 -0.46 -0.21 -23.89
CA GLU A 332 0.34 -0.71 -22.77
C GLU A 332 1.13 0.44 -22.12
N VAL A 333 0.36 1.26 -21.41
CA VAL A 333 0.83 2.43 -20.64
C VAL A 333 0.17 2.47 -19.27
N MET A 334 0.81 3.15 -18.33
CA MET A 334 0.27 3.30 -16.99
C MET A 334 -0.82 4.37 -16.94
N ARG A 335 -2.01 4.00 -16.45
CA ARG A 335 -3.13 4.89 -16.19
C ARG A 335 -3.17 5.22 -14.70
N TRP A 336 -2.44 6.25 -14.31
CA TRP A 336 -2.23 6.59 -12.89
C TRP A 336 -3.51 6.89 -12.13
N HIS A 337 -4.51 7.47 -12.78
CA HIS A 337 -5.79 7.84 -12.17
C HIS A 337 -6.70 6.64 -11.86
N THR A 338 -6.40 5.45 -12.39
CA THR A 338 -7.16 4.22 -12.14
C THR A 338 -6.50 3.32 -11.09
N VAL A 339 -5.38 3.73 -10.50
CA VAL A 339 -4.71 2.96 -9.44
C VAL A 339 -5.56 3.00 -8.17
N PRO A 340 -6.11 1.87 -7.70
CA PRO A 340 -6.89 1.84 -6.48
C PRO A 340 -5.99 1.90 -5.25
N TRP A 341 -6.56 2.29 -4.11
CA TRP A 341 -5.92 2.20 -2.81
C TRP A 341 -6.84 1.47 -1.83
N ALA A 342 -6.24 0.84 -0.82
CA ALA A 342 -6.96 0.19 0.27
C ALA A 342 -6.20 0.37 1.59
N VAL A 343 -6.97 0.56 2.67
CA VAL A 343 -6.53 0.63 4.06
C VAL A 343 -7.22 -0.50 4.81
N PHE A 344 -6.45 -1.39 5.40
CA PHE A 344 -6.95 -2.60 6.06
C PHE A 344 -7.23 -2.38 7.55
N SER A 345 -7.55 -1.14 7.94
CA SER A 345 -8.00 -0.81 9.29
C SER A 345 -9.36 -1.45 9.62
N ILE A 346 -9.84 -1.24 10.83
CA ILE A 346 -11.18 -1.63 11.28
C ILE A 346 -11.92 -0.33 11.66
N PRO A 347 -12.86 0.15 10.78
CA PRO A 347 -13.30 -0.40 9.49
C PRO A 347 -12.28 -0.23 8.36
N GLU A 348 -12.38 -1.08 7.33
CA GLU A 348 -11.61 -0.95 6.09
C GLU A 348 -12.04 0.29 5.30
N ALA A 349 -11.12 0.84 4.50
CA ALA A 349 -11.43 1.87 3.53
C ALA A 349 -10.71 1.59 2.21
N ALA A 350 -11.36 1.89 1.09
CA ALA A 350 -10.75 1.75 -0.22
C ALA A 350 -11.33 2.77 -1.21
N GLY A 351 -10.57 3.10 -2.24
CA GLY A 351 -11.04 4.01 -3.26
C GLY A 351 -10.20 3.97 -4.53
N VAL A 352 -10.76 4.54 -5.57
CA VAL A 352 -10.11 4.69 -6.88
C VAL A 352 -10.62 5.96 -7.55
N GLY A 353 -9.73 6.63 -8.26
CA GLY A 353 -10.06 7.81 -9.06
C GLY A 353 -10.14 9.11 -8.27
N LEU A 354 -10.91 10.04 -8.80
CA LEU A 354 -11.04 11.41 -8.30
C LEU A 354 -11.78 11.45 -6.96
N THR A 355 -11.28 12.26 -6.02
CA THR A 355 -11.97 12.60 -4.77
C THR A 355 -12.73 13.92 -4.93
N GLU A 356 -13.75 14.15 -4.10
CA GLU A 356 -14.50 15.40 -4.05
C GLU A 356 -13.58 16.59 -3.69
N SER A 357 -12.66 16.37 -2.75
CA SER A 357 -11.65 17.36 -2.34
C SER A 357 -10.68 17.70 -3.49
N ALA A 358 -10.28 16.70 -4.30
CA ALA A 358 -9.44 16.94 -5.49
C ALA A 358 -10.22 17.69 -6.59
N ALA A 359 -11.46 17.30 -6.87
CA ALA A 359 -12.31 17.98 -7.83
C ALA A 359 -12.47 19.47 -7.48
N LYS A 360 -12.71 19.79 -6.21
CA LYS A 360 -12.78 21.19 -5.72
C LYS A 360 -11.50 21.97 -5.94
N ARG A 361 -10.33 21.37 -5.65
CA ARG A 361 -9.03 22.03 -5.87
C ARG A 361 -8.73 22.29 -7.34
N GLU A 362 -9.19 21.39 -8.21
CA GLU A 362 -9.01 21.49 -9.67
C GLU A 362 -10.09 22.38 -10.35
N GLY A 363 -11.10 22.86 -9.59
CA GLY A 363 -12.22 23.60 -10.14
C GLY A 363 -13.08 22.78 -11.11
N ARG A 364 -13.11 21.47 -10.92
CA ARG A 364 -13.84 20.52 -11.76
C ARG A 364 -15.23 20.28 -11.20
N ASP A 365 -16.26 20.50 -12.01
CA ASP A 365 -17.64 20.16 -11.67
C ASP A 365 -17.82 18.63 -11.66
N VAL A 366 -18.48 18.12 -10.63
CA VAL A 366 -18.79 16.70 -10.46
C VAL A 366 -20.17 16.52 -9.83
N LEU A 367 -20.89 15.49 -10.26
CA LEU A 367 -22.06 14.98 -9.53
C LEU A 367 -21.54 14.00 -8.47
N VAL A 368 -22.02 14.16 -7.24
CA VAL A 368 -21.62 13.31 -6.11
C VAL A 368 -22.84 12.63 -5.53
N ALA A 369 -22.78 11.33 -5.35
CA ALA A 369 -23.79 10.58 -4.57
C ALA A 369 -23.10 9.80 -3.46
N LYS A 370 -23.76 9.73 -2.29
CA LYS A 370 -23.31 9.03 -1.09
C LYS A 370 -24.46 8.17 -0.56
N VAL A 371 -24.15 6.94 -0.23
CA VAL A 371 -25.13 6.02 0.38
C VAL A 371 -24.52 5.30 1.58
N PRO A 372 -25.25 5.11 2.68
CA PRO A 372 -24.75 4.35 3.80
C PRO A 372 -24.62 2.86 3.42
N ALA A 373 -23.62 2.17 3.94
CA ALA A 373 -23.43 0.74 3.73
C ALA A 373 -24.62 -0.10 4.27
N LEU A 374 -25.42 0.48 5.13
CA LEU A 374 -26.70 -0.08 5.63
C LEU A 374 -27.76 -0.29 4.51
N MET A 375 -27.53 0.21 3.29
CA MET A 375 -28.34 -0.16 2.11
C MET A 375 -28.14 -1.62 1.71
N SER A 376 -27.04 -2.27 2.10
CA SER A 376 -26.84 -3.71 1.90
C SER A 376 -27.38 -4.49 3.10
N GLY A 377 -28.34 -5.38 2.84
CA GLY A 377 -28.86 -6.30 3.86
C GLY A 377 -27.79 -7.24 4.42
N ARG A 378 -26.83 -7.67 3.61
CA ARG A 378 -25.70 -8.50 4.05
C ARG A 378 -24.77 -7.73 4.95
N PHE A 379 -24.48 -6.45 4.66
CA PHE A 379 -23.68 -5.62 5.55
C PHE A 379 -24.28 -5.55 6.96
N ILE A 380 -25.62 -5.32 7.05
CA ILE A 380 -26.34 -5.29 8.32
C ILE A 380 -26.27 -6.65 9.03
N ALA A 381 -26.50 -7.75 8.30
CA ALA A 381 -26.51 -9.10 8.88
C ALA A 381 -25.16 -9.48 9.52
N GLU A 382 -24.05 -9.02 8.94
CA GLU A 382 -22.71 -9.37 9.40
C GLU A 382 -22.10 -8.35 10.38
N ASN A 383 -22.53 -7.08 10.33
CA ASN A 383 -21.88 -5.99 11.09
C ASN A 383 -22.86 -5.26 12.03
N GLY A 384 -24.15 -5.53 11.94
CA GLY A 384 -25.20 -4.86 12.72
C GLY A 384 -25.58 -3.48 12.20
N PHE A 385 -26.68 -2.92 12.77
CA PHE A 385 -27.25 -1.64 12.32
C PHE A 385 -26.43 -0.40 12.68
N LYS A 386 -25.40 -0.53 13.53
CA LYS A 386 -24.57 0.59 14.00
C LYS A 386 -23.19 0.60 13.36
N ALA A 387 -22.88 -0.37 12.53
CA ALA A 387 -21.57 -0.45 11.90
C ALA A 387 -21.35 0.74 10.95
N PRO A 388 -20.17 1.37 11.00
CA PRO A 388 -19.84 2.47 10.12
C PRO A 388 -19.60 1.95 8.70
N GLY A 389 -20.16 2.66 7.73
CA GLY A 389 -19.92 2.32 6.32
C GLY A 389 -20.64 3.28 5.38
N GLU A 390 -19.98 3.61 4.28
CA GLU A 390 -20.51 4.49 3.23
C GLU A 390 -19.86 4.18 1.89
N ALA A 391 -20.62 4.27 0.80
CA ALA A 391 -20.08 4.32 -0.54
C ALA A 391 -20.35 5.71 -1.15
N LYS A 392 -19.32 6.27 -1.80
CA LYS A 392 -19.35 7.54 -2.51
C LYS A 392 -18.97 7.31 -3.97
N ILE A 393 -19.71 7.93 -4.90
CA ILE A 393 -19.42 7.91 -6.33
C ILE A 393 -19.37 9.35 -6.84
N LEU A 394 -18.41 9.62 -7.72
CA LEU A 394 -18.24 10.88 -8.44
C LEU A 394 -18.43 10.65 -9.94
N VAL A 395 -19.20 11.50 -10.59
CA VAL A 395 -19.58 11.37 -12.00
C VAL A 395 -19.38 12.69 -12.71
N ASP A 396 -18.90 12.66 -13.95
CA ASP A 396 -18.82 13.84 -14.82
C ASP A 396 -20.23 14.29 -15.23
N PRO A 397 -20.62 15.56 -15.00
CA PRO A 397 -21.98 16.03 -15.29
C PRO A 397 -22.33 16.10 -16.77
N LYS A 398 -21.35 16.04 -17.68
CA LYS A 398 -21.55 16.16 -19.12
C LYS A 398 -21.49 14.82 -19.86
N THR A 399 -20.53 13.98 -19.47
CA THR A 399 -20.30 12.69 -20.12
C THR A 399 -20.92 11.52 -19.36
N HIS A 400 -21.33 11.75 -18.10
CA HIS A 400 -21.80 10.77 -17.15
C HIS A 400 -20.76 9.69 -16.81
N GLN A 401 -19.50 9.88 -17.22
CA GLN A 401 -18.40 8.97 -16.90
C GLN A 401 -18.18 8.90 -15.40
N VAL A 402 -17.97 7.71 -14.86
CA VAL A 402 -17.58 7.51 -13.46
C VAL A 402 -16.14 7.96 -13.27
N LEU A 403 -15.91 8.92 -12.39
CA LEU A 403 -14.60 9.54 -12.14
C LEU A 403 -13.93 9.04 -10.86
N GLY A 404 -14.71 8.56 -9.89
CA GLY A 404 -14.20 8.05 -8.64
C GLY A 404 -15.24 7.24 -7.88
N ILE A 405 -14.79 6.20 -7.19
CA ILE A 405 -15.59 5.39 -6.26
C ILE A 405 -14.77 5.19 -4.99
N HIS A 406 -15.39 5.47 -3.84
CA HIS A 406 -14.75 5.36 -2.53
C HIS A 406 -15.69 4.65 -1.58
N VAL A 407 -15.17 3.69 -0.80
CA VAL A 407 -15.94 2.85 0.11
C VAL A 407 -15.27 2.84 1.49
N LEU A 408 -16.05 3.03 2.52
CA LEU A 408 -15.70 2.83 3.92
C LEU A 408 -16.57 1.69 4.47
N GLY A 409 -15.98 0.73 5.16
CA GLY A 409 -16.69 -0.38 5.81
C GLY A 409 -16.14 -1.75 5.44
N ALA A 410 -16.77 -2.80 5.99
CA ALA A 410 -16.35 -4.18 5.75
C ALA A 410 -16.32 -4.51 4.26
N TYR A 411 -15.28 -5.25 3.83
CA TYR A 411 -15.05 -5.68 2.44
C TYR A 411 -14.68 -4.56 1.46
N ALA A 412 -14.38 -3.32 1.93
CA ALA A 412 -13.99 -2.24 1.04
C ALA A 412 -12.80 -2.62 0.17
N ALA A 413 -11.77 -3.25 0.76
CA ALA A 413 -10.57 -3.71 0.06
C ALA A 413 -10.86 -4.78 -1.01
N GLU A 414 -11.85 -5.65 -0.78
CA GLU A 414 -12.24 -6.69 -1.73
C GLU A 414 -13.14 -6.18 -2.86
N MET A 415 -13.92 -5.13 -2.61
CA MET A 415 -14.84 -4.56 -3.61
C MET A 415 -14.15 -3.62 -4.61
N ILE A 416 -13.04 -2.99 -4.22
CA ILE A 416 -12.47 -1.87 -4.97
C ILE A 416 -11.95 -2.24 -6.36
N TRP A 417 -11.57 -3.49 -6.60
CA TRP A 417 -11.14 -3.94 -7.93
C TRP A 417 -12.26 -3.80 -8.97
N GLY A 418 -13.53 -4.03 -8.59
CA GLY A 418 -14.69 -3.83 -9.48
C GLY A 418 -14.88 -2.36 -9.82
N ALA A 419 -14.71 -1.48 -8.84
CA ALA A 419 -14.72 -0.03 -9.05
C ALA A 419 -13.54 0.42 -9.95
N GLN A 420 -12.35 -0.16 -9.76
CA GLN A 420 -11.21 0.10 -10.63
C GLN A 420 -11.49 -0.30 -12.08
N ALA A 421 -12.13 -1.46 -12.31
CA ALA A 421 -12.51 -1.89 -13.65
C ALA A 421 -13.51 -0.93 -14.31
N VAL A 422 -14.45 -0.35 -13.55
CA VAL A 422 -15.37 0.68 -14.06
C VAL A 422 -14.59 1.92 -14.56
N LEU A 423 -13.60 2.39 -13.81
CA LEU A 423 -12.77 3.53 -14.20
C LEU A 423 -11.83 3.19 -15.36
N GLU A 424 -11.19 2.02 -15.32
CA GLU A 424 -10.26 1.56 -16.38
C GLU A 424 -10.95 1.44 -17.74
N MET A 425 -12.21 0.97 -17.73
CA MET A 425 -13.02 0.84 -18.93
C MET A 425 -13.80 2.11 -19.29
N GLU A 426 -13.60 3.20 -18.54
CA GLU A 426 -14.22 4.52 -18.75
C GLU A 426 -15.76 4.44 -18.83
N LEU A 427 -16.37 3.58 -18.00
CA LEU A 427 -17.81 3.36 -18.00
C LEU A 427 -18.57 4.60 -17.50
N THR A 428 -19.77 4.78 -18.04
CA THR A 428 -20.75 5.75 -17.54
C THR A 428 -21.52 5.21 -16.35
N VAL A 429 -22.19 6.09 -15.61
CA VAL A 429 -23.07 5.65 -14.51
C VAL A 429 -24.26 4.84 -15.02
N GLU A 430 -24.73 5.10 -16.24
CA GLU A 430 -25.78 4.32 -16.90
C GLU A 430 -25.30 2.89 -17.21
N ASP A 431 -24.04 2.73 -17.67
CA ASP A 431 -23.45 1.42 -17.87
C ASP A 431 -23.36 0.64 -16.54
N LEU A 432 -22.89 1.31 -15.48
CA LEU A 432 -22.79 0.71 -14.14
C LEU A 432 -24.15 0.28 -13.57
N ARG A 433 -25.23 1.03 -13.86
CA ARG A 433 -26.60 0.66 -13.49
C ARG A 433 -27.10 -0.61 -14.16
N GLN A 434 -26.53 -0.99 -15.31
CA GLN A 434 -26.87 -2.23 -16.04
C GLN A 434 -26.09 -3.46 -15.54
N VAL A 435 -25.03 -3.25 -14.76
CA VAL A 435 -24.25 -4.37 -14.21
C VAL A 435 -25.07 -5.14 -13.18
N ILE A 436 -25.08 -6.47 -13.31
CA ILE A 436 -25.78 -7.37 -12.37
C ILE A 436 -24.86 -7.61 -11.16
N PHE A 437 -25.24 -7.09 -10.01
CA PHE A 437 -24.57 -7.37 -8.74
C PHE A 437 -25.18 -8.62 -8.10
N PRO A 438 -24.38 -9.58 -7.61
CA PRO A 438 -24.94 -10.74 -6.91
C PRO A 438 -25.63 -10.31 -5.60
N HIS A 439 -26.77 -10.95 -5.31
CA HIS A 439 -27.56 -10.67 -4.11
C HIS A 439 -27.63 -11.92 -3.21
N PRO A 440 -27.46 -11.78 -1.86
CA PRO A 440 -27.08 -10.56 -1.14
C PRO A 440 -25.55 -10.43 -1.03
N THR A 441 -25.00 -9.26 -1.33
CA THR A 441 -23.59 -8.94 -1.16
C THR A 441 -23.39 -7.52 -0.62
N VAL A 442 -22.25 -7.27 0.03
CA VAL A 442 -21.90 -5.90 0.46
C VAL A 442 -21.60 -5.00 -0.74
N SER A 443 -21.10 -5.55 -1.85
CA SER A 443 -20.80 -4.78 -3.07
C SER A 443 -22.02 -4.07 -3.68
N GLU A 444 -23.26 -4.46 -3.32
CA GLU A 444 -24.47 -3.75 -3.74
C GLU A 444 -24.49 -2.27 -3.32
N VAL A 445 -23.72 -1.86 -2.33
CA VAL A 445 -23.60 -0.44 -1.96
C VAL A 445 -23.05 0.42 -3.11
N ILE A 446 -22.20 -0.12 -3.97
CA ILE A 446 -21.69 0.59 -5.17
C ILE A 446 -22.84 0.75 -6.19
N ARG A 447 -23.67 -0.27 -6.36
CA ARG A 447 -24.88 -0.20 -7.19
C ARG A 447 -25.83 0.86 -6.68
N GLU A 448 -26.13 0.88 -5.38
CA GLU A 448 -27.03 1.86 -4.78
C GLU A 448 -26.47 3.28 -4.91
N ALA A 449 -25.15 3.45 -4.78
CA ALA A 449 -24.49 4.74 -5.03
C ALA A 449 -24.67 5.20 -6.48
N ALA A 450 -24.55 4.32 -7.47
CA ALA A 450 -24.78 4.63 -8.87
C ALA A 450 -26.25 5.03 -9.13
N TRP A 451 -27.23 4.37 -8.51
CA TRP A 451 -28.65 4.75 -8.63
C TRP A 451 -28.99 6.06 -7.92
N ALA A 452 -28.25 6.43 -6.86
CA ALA A 452 -28.44 7.67 -6.13
C ALA A 452 -27.94 8.92 -6.89
N VAL A 453 -27.14 8.76 -7.95
CA VAL A 453 -26.69 9.89 -8.79
C VAL A 453 -27.89 10.52 -9.49
N LYS A 454 -28.06 11.84 -9.33
CA LYS A 454 -29.08 12.63 -10.04
C LYS A 454 -28.45 13.22 -11.29
N LEU A 455 -28.78 12.68 -12.45
CA LEU A 455 -28.38 13.16 -13.76
C LEU A 455 -29.27 14.34 -14.19
#